data_ac708ea2fafc6198ec662312a4789867
#
_entry.id   ac708ea2fafc6198ec662312a4789867
#
_cell.length_a   1.000
_cell.length_b   1.000
_cell.length_c   1.000
_cell.angle_alpha   90.00
_cell.angle_beta   90.00
_cell.angle_gamma   90.00
#
_symmetry.space_group_name_H-M   'P 1'
#
loop_
_entity.id
_entity.type
_entity.pdbx_description
1 polymer ?
#
loop_
_entity_poly.entity_id
_entity_poly.type
_entity_poly.pdbx_seq_one_letter_code
_entity_poly.pdbx_strand_id
1 'polypeptide(L)'
;MTSTDFVVEQLKKNKPKAIVLFGSAARGEAGEDSDLDILVIKETNKDYFDRVREVRSSVRSNVPLDIIVLTPKEARELPKRNSFFSQILKEGKILYGRV
;
A
#
# COMPACT_ATOMS: atom_id res chain seq x y z
N MET A 1 4.84 -1.71 -19.27
CA MET A 1 4.70 -1.75 -17.79
C MET A 1 4.34 -0.36 -17.28
N THR A 2 3.29 -0.26 -16.49
CA THR A 2 2.86 1.01 -15.88
C THR A 2 3.72 1.33 -14.66
N SER A 3 3.64 2.60 -14.19
CA SER A 3 4.31 2.99 -12.95
C SER A 3 3.84 2.13 -11.76
N THR A 4 2.54 1.81 -11.74
CA THR A 4 1.96 0.97 -10.70
C THR A 4 2.56 -0.44 -10.76
N ASP A 5 2.64 -1.04 -11.94
CA ASP A 5 3.21 -2.38 -12.10
C ASP A 5 4.67 -2.43 -11.65
N PHE A 6 5.44 -1.41 -12.01
CA PHE A 6 6.84 -1.33 -11.63
C PHE A 6 7.02 -1.26 -10.12
N VAL A 7 6.18 -0.46 -9.45
CA VAL A 7 6.21 -0.32 -8.01
C VAL A 7 5.82 -1.65 -7.33
N VAL A 8 4.76 -2.29 -7.81
CA VAL A 8 4.29 -3.56 -7.24
C VAL A 8 5.35 -4.65 -7.34
N GLU A 9 6.02 -4.76 -8.48
CA GLU A 9 7.07 -5.79 -8.66
C GLU A 9 8.20 -5.61 -7.64
N GLN A 10 8.56 -4.37 -7.34
CA GLN A 10 9.59 -4.09 -6.33
C GLN A 10 9.09 -4.37 -4.92
N LEU A 11 7.85 -4.00 -4.61
CA LEU A 11 7.27 -4.20 -3.28
C LEU A 11 7.12 -5.68 -2.93
N LYS A 12 6.96 -6.57 -3.92
CA LYS A 12 6.87 -8.01 -3.69
C LYS A 12 8.11 -8.57 -2.98
N LYS A 13 9.25 -7.90 -3.10
CA LYS A 13 10.48 -8.31 -2.43
C LYS A 13 10.38 -8.26 -0.90
N ASN A 14 9.45 -7.50 -0.38
CA ASN A 14 9.18 -7.41 1.06
C ASN A 14 8.37 -8.60 1.57
N LYS A 15 7.97 -9.52 0.70
CA LYS A 15 7.12 -10.68 1.02
C LYS A 15 5.83 -10.27 1.71
N PRO A 16 5.08 -9.31 1.13
CA PRO A 16 3.85 -8.85 1.76
C PRO A 16 2.74 -9.88 1.63
N LYS A 17 1.79 -9.83 2.55
CA LYS A 17 0.56 -10.60 2.44
C LYS A 17 -0.33 -10.00 1.35
N ALA A 18 -0.36 -8.68 1.24
CA ALA A 18 -1.16 -7.99 0.24
C ALA A 18 -0.59 -6.61 -0.07
N ILE A 19 -0.90 -6.13 -1.27
CA ILE A 19 -0.61 -4.76 -1.70
C ILE A 19 -1.90 -4.20 -2.25
N VAL A 20 -2.32 -3.04 -1.73
CA VAL A 20 -3.59 -2.40 -2.08
C VAL A 20 -3.34 -0.99 -2.57
N LEU A 21 -3.91 -0.64 -3.71
CA LEU A 21 -3.90 0.72 -4.24
C LEU A 21 -5.14 1.44 -3.71
N PHE A 22 -4.97 2.63 -3.16
CA PHE A 22 -6.10 3.42 -2.69
C PHE A 22 -6.00 4.87 -3.16
N GLY A 23 -6.91 5.73 -2.70
CA GLY A 23 -6.91 7.12 -3.09
C GLY A 23 -7.36 7.34 -4.53
N SER A 24 -6.95 8.47 -5.11
CA SER A 24 -7.43 8.87 -6.44
C SER A 24 -7.07 7.90 -7.55
N ALA A 25 -5.89 7.27 -7.47
CA ALA A 25 -5.48 6.29 -8.47
C ALA A 25 -6.39 5.07 -8.49
N ALA A 26 -6.85 4.61 -7.32
CA ALA A 26 -7.76 3.48 -7.22
C ALA A 26 -9.15 3.81 -7.77
N ARG A 27 -9.55 5.08 -7.69
CA ARG A 27 -10.84 5.54 -8.21
C ARG A 27 -10.81 5.89 -9.70
N GLY A 28 -9.65 5.75 -10.34
CA GLY A 28 -9.51 6.10 -11.75
C GLY A 28 -9.51 7.60 -12.04
N GLU A 29 -9.31 8.43 -11.02
CA GLU A 29 -9.32 9.88 -11.14
C GLU A 29 -7.93 10.46 -11.41
N ALA A 30 -6.89 9.66 -11.22
CA ALA A 30 -5.52 10.11 -11.33
C ALA A 30 -4.98 9.96 -12.75
N GLY A 31 -4.15 10.91 -13.18
CA GLY A 31 -3.39 10.79 -14.41
C GLY A 31 -2.15 9.92 -14.21
N GLU A 32 -1.37 9.71 -15.29
CA GLU A 32 -0.19 8.85 -15.26
C GLU A 32 0.90 9.33 -14.31
N ASP A 33 1.00 10.64 -14.11
CA ASP A 33 2.02 11.25 -13.27
C ASP A 33 1.54 11.56 -11.85
N SER A 34 0.34 11.09 -11.51
CA SER A 34 -0.23 11.33 -10.19
C SER A 34 0.40 10.46 -9.13
N ASP A 35 0.33 10.93 -7.87
CA ASP A 35 0.82 10.20 -6.71
C ASP A 35 0.13 8.84 -6.60
N LEU A 36 0.89 7.86 -6.12
CA LEU A 36 0.35 6.54 -5.82
C LEU A 36 0.23 6.37 -4.32
N ASP A 37 -0.98 6.03 -3.87
CA ASP A 37 -1.26 5.73 -2.47
C ASP A 37 -1.33 4.21 -2.32
N ILE A 38 -0.36 3.65 -1.60
CA ILE A 38 -0.19 2.19 -1.49
C ILE A 38 -0.27 1.75 -0.05
N LEU A 39 -1.08 0.74 0.20
CA LEU A 39 -1.12 0.04 1.49
C LEU A 39 -0.42 -1.30 1.32
N VAL A 40 0.60 -1.55 2.13
CA VAL A 40 1.31 -2.82 2.18
C VAL A 40 0.94 -3.51 3.48
N ILE A 41 0.45 -4.75 3.38
CA ILE A 41 0.13 -5.56 4.54
C ILE A 41 1.19 -6.62 4.66
N LYS A 42 1.97 -6.59 5.75
CA LYS A 42 3.03 -7.57 5.98
C LYS A 42 3.28 -7.76 7.47
N GLU A 43 3.70 -8.97 7.83
CA GLU A 43 4.11 -9.24 9.21
C GLU A 43 5.42 -8.54 9.48
N THR A 44 5.48 -7.84 10.62
CA THR A 44 6.69 -7.16 11.06
C THR A 44 6.58 -6.84 12.54
N ASN A 45 7.71 -6.85 13.23
CA ASN A 45 7.80 -6.45 14.63
C ASN A 45 8.35 -5.02 14.77
N LYS A 46 8.68 -4.38 13.66
CA LYS A 46 9.22 -3.03 13.69
C LYS A 46 8.14 -2.02 14.03
N ASP A 47 8.55 -0.89 14.63
CA ASP A 47 7.61 0.20 14.84
C ASP A 47 7.19 0.78 13.49
N TYR A 48 6.17 1.64 13.51
CA TYR A 48 5.55 2.12 12.28
C TYR A 48 6.53 2.82 11.35
N PHE A 49 7.33 3.73 11.87
CA PHE A 49 8.27 4.49 11.02
C PHE A 49 9.35 3.61 10.42
N ASP A 50 9.87 2.67 11.19
CA ASP A 50 10.90 1.75 10.71
C ASP A 50 10.37 0.83 9.62
N ARG A 51 9.14 0.33 9.77
CA ARG A 51 8.54 -0.51 8.73
C ARG A 51 8.29 0.25 7.43
N VAL A 52 7.82 1.50 7.54
CA VAL A 52 7.62 2.34 6.35
C VAL A 52 8.95 2.64 5.68
N ARG A 53 9.97 2.97 6.45
CA ARG A 53 11.31 3.24 5.92
C ARG A 53 11.87 2.03 5.19
N GLU A 54 11.73 0.85 5.78
CA GLU A 54 12.20 -0.40 5.16
C GLU A 54 11.51 -0.65 3.82
N VAL A 55 10.19 -0.55 3.80
CA VAL A 55 9.41 -0.78 2.57
C VAL A 55 9.72 0.30 1.54
N ARG A 56 9.74 1.57 1.95
CA ARG A 56 9.98 2.68 1.03
C ARG A 56 11.37 2.62 0.39
N SER A 57 12.37 2.18 1.15
CA SER A 57 13.74 2.08 0.64
C SER A 57 13.92 0.93 -0.36
N SER A 58 12.97 0.01 -0.41
CA SER A 58 13.02 -1.14 -1.33
C SER A 58 12.48 -0.80 -2.73
N VAL A 59 11.92 0.39 -2.92
CA VAL A 59 11.23 0.72 -4.15
C VAL A 59 11.71 2.03 -4.74
N ARG A 60 11.86 2.05 -6.07
CA ARG A 60 12.13 3.26 -6.85
C ARG A 60 10.88 3.57 -7.66
N SER A 61 10.55 4.84 -7.76
CA SER A 61 9.35 5.26 -8.48
C SER A 61 9.59 6.58 -9.21
N ASN A 62 9.02 6.71 -10.39
CA ASN A 62 9.04 7.95 -11.16
C ASN A 62 7.95 8.92 -10.71
N VAL A 63 7.04 8.45 -9.85
CA VAL A 63 5.97 9.29 -9.30
C VAL A 63 6.05 9.24 -7.78
N PRO A 64 5.53 10.27 -7.08
CA PRO A 64 5.50 10.25 -5.63
C PRO A 64 4.72 9.06 -5.09
N LEU A 65 5.21 8.49 -3.99
CA LEU A 65 4.56 7.36 -3.31
C LEU A 65 4.21 7.74 -1.89
N ASP A 66 2.97 7.48 -1.52
CA ASP A 66 2.54 7.50 -0.12
C ASP A 66 2.32 6.06 0.29
N ILE A 67 3.13 5.58 1.23
CA ILE A 67 3.08 4.18 1.67
C ILE A 67 2.61 4.08 3.11
N ILE A 68 1.60 3.24 3.31
CA ILE A 68 1.14 2.84 4.64
C ILE A 68 1.48 1.36 4.78
N VAL A 69 2.05 0.98 5.91
CA VAL A 69 2.39 -0.42 6.17
C VAL A 69 1.65 -0.87 7.43
N LEU A 70 0.80 -1.88 7.27
CA LEU A 70 0.06 -2.47 8.38
C LEU A 70 0.40 -3.95 8.52
N THR A 71 0.36 -4.46 9.74
CA THR A 71 0.39 -5.90 9.96
C THR A 71 -0.98 -6.48 9.61
N PRO A 72 -1.08 -7.79 9.36
CA PRO A 72 -2.39 -8.41 9.12
C PRO A 72 -3.38 -8.16 10.25
N LYS A 73 -2.90 -8.15 11.49
CA LYS A 73 -3.75 -7.87 12.65
C LYS A 73 -4.31 -6.45 12.60
N GLU A 74 -3.44 -5.48 12.32
CA GLU A 74 -3.87 -4.08 12.20
C GLU A 74 -4.86 -3.90 11.05
N ALA A 75 -4.61 -4.56 9.93
CA ALA A 75 -5.51 -4.49 8.78
C ALA A 75 -6.91 -5.05 9.09
N ARG A 76 -7.01 -5.98 10.02
CA ARG A 76 -8.30 -6.52 10.46
C ARG A 76 -8.99 -5.61 11.49
N GLU A 77 -8.23 -5.01 12.39
CA GLU A 77 -8.77 -4.27 13.53
C GLU A 77 -9.01 -2.79 13.28
N LEU A 78 -8.08 -2.12 12.59
CA LEU A 78 -8.18 -0.68 12.38
C LEU A 78 -9.44 -0.24 11.63
N PRO A 79 -9.91 -0.96 10.59
CA PRO A 79 -11.14 -0.56 9.89
C PRO A 79 -12.37 -0.54 10.78
N LYS A 80 -12.38 -1.30 11.86
CA LYS A 80 -13.50 -1.34 12.80
C LYS A 80 -13.58 -0.10 13.68
N ARG A 81 -12.48 0.64 13.81
CA ARG A 81 -12.37 1.80 14.69
C ARG A 81 -12.05 3.10 13.96
N ASN A 82 -11.71 3.01 12.70
CA ASN A 82 -11.22 4.16 11.95
C ASN A 82 -11.81 4.14 10.55
N SER A 83 -12.61 5.17 10.24
CA SER A 83 -13.30 5.24 8.97
C SER A 83 -12.35 5.39 7.77
N PHE A 84 -11.18 6.00 7.98
CA PHE A 84 -10.19 6.13 6.92
C PHE A 84 -9.71 4.76 6.44
N PHE A 85 -9.33 3.87 7.37
CA PHE A 85 -8.91 2.53 7.02
C PHE A 85 -10.04 1.66 6.47
N SER A 86 -11.25 1.85 7.00
CA SER A 86 -12.43 1.19 6.47
C SER A 86 -12.64 1.55 5.00
N GLN A 87 -12.50 2.83 4.67
CA GLN A 87 -12.66 3.31 3.31
C GLN A 87 -11.56 2.80 2.38
N ILE A 88 -10.31 2.78 2.85
CA ILE A 88 -9.19 2.23 2.07
C ILE A 88 -9.48 0.79 1.65
N LEU A 89 -9.90 -0.05 2.58
CA LEU A 89 -10.14 -1.46 2.28
C LEU A 89 -11.40 -1.67 1.44
N LYS A 90 -12.40 -0.79 1.58
CA LYS A 90 -13.64 -0.89 0.82
C LYS A 90 -13.46 -0.43 -0.63
N GLU A 91 -12.75 0.67 -0.84
CA GLU A 91 -12.58 1.27 -2.16
C GLU A 91 -11.27 0.87 -2.83
N GLY A 92 -10.33 0.33 -2.07
CA GLY A 92 -9.01 -0.01 -2.56
C GLY A 92 -9.03 -1.13 -3.58
N LYS A 93 -8.04 -1.11 -4.47
CA LYS A 93 -7.86 -2.13 -5.49
C LYS A 93 -6.71 -3.03 -5.07
N ILE A 94 -6.99 -4.32 -4.93
CA ILE A 94 -5.96 -5.30 -4.56
C ILE A 94 -5.06 -5.52 -5.77
N LEU A 95 -3.78 -5.20 -5.60
CA LEU A 95 -2.78 -5.37 -6.66
C LEU A 95 -2.00 -6.67 -6.51
N TYR A 96 -1.96 -7.21 -5.30
CA TYR A 96 -1.23 -8.43 -5.00
C TYR A 96 -1.75 -9.03 -3.71
N GLY A 97 -1.86 -10.35 -3.67
CA GLY A 97 -2.21 -11.08 -2.46
C GLY A 97 -3.67 -11.00 -2.07
N ARG A 98 -3.91 -11.21 -0.78
CA ARG A 98 -5.25 -11.18 -0.19
C ARG A 98 -5.26 -10.33 1.07
N VAL A 99 -6.32 -9.61 1.25
CA VAL A 99 -6.56 -8.84 2.47
C VAL A 99 -7.30 -9.65 3.51
#